data_39c93feda565312a223acbd7524d8e0e
#
_entry.id   39c93feda565312a223acbd7524d8e0e
#
_cell.length_a   1.000
_cell.length_b   1.000
_cell.length_c   1.000
_cell.angle_alpha   90.00
_cell.angle_beta   90.00
_cell.angle_gamma   90.00
#
_symmetry.space_group_name_H-M   'P 1'
#
loop_
_entity.id
_entity.type
_entity.pdbx_description
1 polymer ?
#
loop_
_entity_poly.entity_id
_entity_poly.type
_entity_poly.pdbx_seq_one_letter_code
_entity_poly.pdbx_strand_id
1 'polypeptide(L)'
;MQDAGSAKLPAARRVVLVGNKISPGNPVTKSDGTVIRTLWGELAWQLGGKKAFDRVKADDEKATSPGDALRELFKEYGPCLILIDEWVAYARQLHDQSDLPAGSFETQFTFAQVLTESAKLVNNCLLVISLPASDTSSPHVQADDVEVGGQRGREALDRLRNVIGRVESSWRPASAEEGFEIVRRRLFEPLTDPARFKDRDVVARAFSDLYRTQQAEFPPECRDVDYEKRIKAAYPIHPEIFDRLYTDWSTLVKFQRTRGVLRLMAAVIHSLWEKGDRNPLILPANISIDDSRVQFELTR
;
A
#
# COMPACT_ATOMS: atom_id res chain seq x y z
N MET A 1 -16.70 -6.41 6.35
CA MET A 1 -17.96 -5.76 5.93
C MET A 1 -18.91 -5.55 7.12
N GLN A 2 -19.11 -6.55 7.99
CA GLN A 2 -19.84 -6.32 9.26
C GLN A 2 -19.15 -5.22 10.10
N ASP A 3 -17.83 -5.23 10.17
CA ASP A 3 -17.04 -4.21 10.88
C ASP A 3 -17.12 -2.82 10.23
N ALA A 4 -17.53 -2.74 8.96
CA ALA A 4 -17.79 -1.48 8.26
C ALA A 4 -19.27 -1.04 8.32
N GLY A 5 -20.09 -1.68 9.17
CA GLY A 5 -21.50 -1.33 9.36
C GLY A 5 -22.42 -1.69 8.20
N SER A 6 -21.96 -2.44 7.20
CA SER A 6 -22.79 -2.86 6.06
C SER A 6 -23.34 -4.27 6.26
N ALA A 7 -24.65 -4.38 6.38
CA ALA A 7 -25.33 -5.66 6.54
C ALA A 7 -25.46 -6.47 5.23
N LYS A 8 -25.27 -5.84 4.07
CA LYS A 8 -25.44 -6.49 2.76
C LYS A 8 -24.34 -6.10 1.79
N LEU A 9 -23.72 -7.10 1.17
CA LEU A 9 -22.73 -6.90 0.12
C LEU A 9 -23.41 -6.39 -1.16
N PRO A 10 -22.91 -5.33 -1.80
CA PRO A 10 -23.40 -4.93 -3.10
C PRO A 10 -23.11 -6.04 -4.14
N ALA A 11 -24.09 -6.36 -4.97
CA ALA A 11 -23.90 -7.26 -6.10
C ALA A 11 -23.19 -6.50 -7.22
N ALA A 12 -21.86 -6.55 -7.26
CA ALA A 12 -21.05 -5.92 -8.29
C ALA A 12 -20.14 -6.94 -8.98
N ARG A 13 -19.91 -6.76 -10.27
CA ARG A 13 -18.86 -7.48 -11.01
C ARG A 13 -17.49 -6.99 -10.55
N ARG A 14 -16.53 -7.88 -10.50
CA ARG A 14 -15.19 -7.58 -9.99
C ARG A 14 -14.14 -7.88 -11.03
N VAL A 15 -13.28 -6.91 -11.24
CA VAL A 15 -12.06 -7.05 -12.05
C VAL A 15 -10.88 -6.80 -11.14
N VAL A 16 -9.89 -7.69 -11.17
CA VAL A 16 -8.65 -7.56 -10.42
C VAL A 16 -7.47 -7.76 -11.38
N LEU A 17 -6.72 -6.69 -11.59
CA LEU A 17 -5.49 -6.71 -12.39
C LEU A 17 -4.31 -6.50 -11.44
N VAL A 18 -3.37 -7.45 -11.44
CA VAL A 18 -2.16 -7.38 -10.61
C VAL A 18 -0.95 -7.38 -11.53
N GLY A 19 -0.32 -6.22 -11.70
CA GLY A 19 0.68 -5.97 -12.71
C GLY A 19 1.92 -6.89 -12.67
N ASN A 20 2.31 -7.35 -11.48
CA ASN A 20 3.42 -8.30 -11.34
C ASN A 20 3.00 -9.77 -11.61
N LYS A 21 1.71 -10.03 -11.88
CA LYS A 21 1.16 -11.37 -12.22
C LYS A 21 0.83 -11.50 -13.70
N ILE A 22 0.85 -10.41 -14.45
CA ILE A 22 0.52 -10.36 -15.86
C ILE A 22 1.81 -10.07 -16.64
N SER A 23 2.13 -10.93 -17.61
CA SER A 23 3.31 -10.76 -18.46
C SER A 23 2.93 -9.99 -19.72
N PRO A 24 3.59 -8.86 -20.04
CA PRO A 24 3.33 -8.16 -21.30
C PRO A 24 3.82 -8.92 -22.55
N GLY A 25 4.77 -9.84 -22.38
CA GLY A 25 5.34 -10.64 -23.46
C GLY A 25 4.62 -11.96 -23.74
N ASN A 26 3.76 -12.43 -22.82
CA ASN A 26 3.15 -13.75 -22.91
C ASN A 26 1.63 -13.66 -22.88
N PRO A 27 0.94 -13.82 -24.03
CA PRO A 27 -0.51 -13.93 -24.08
C PRO A 27 -1.06 -15.08 -23.22
N VAL A 28 -2.22 -14.89 -22.62
CA VAL A 28 -2.87 -15.88 -21.77
C VAL A 28 -4.07 -16.47 -22.50
N THR A 29 -4.11 -17.81 -22.64
CA THR A 29 -5.27 -18.51 -23.17
C THR A 29 -6.22 -18.89 -22.03
N LYS A 30 -7.46 -18.45 -22.11
CA LYS A 30 -8.53 -18.76 -21.16
C LYS A 30 -9.13 -20.14 -21.42
N SER A 31 -9.90 -20.64 -20.47
CA SER A 31 -10.54 -21.97 -20.57
C SER A 31 -11.50 -22.12 -21.75
N ASP A 32 -12.04 -21.02 -22.25
CA ASP A 32 -12.91 -20.96 -23.45
C ASP A 32 -12.14 -20.78 -24.76
N GLY A 33 -10.81 -20.83 -24.73
CA GLY A 33 -9.94 -20.66 -25.90
C GLY A 33 -9.66 -19.19 -26.26
N THR A 34 -10.17 -18.22 -25.53
CA THR A 34 -9.89 -16.79 -25.74
C THR A 34 -8.44 -16.48 -25.44
N VAL A 35 -7.71 -15.89 -26.38
CA VAL A 35 -6.32 -15.45 -26.21
C VAL A 35 -6.30 -13.98 -25.87
N ILE A 36 -5.75 -13.63 -24.71
CA ILE A 36 -5.67 -12.27 -24.18
C ILE A 36 -4.21 -11.83 -24.18
N ARG A 37 -3.94 -10.61 -24.65
CA ARG A 37 -2.61 -10.03 -24.80
C ARG A 37 -2.39 -8.81 -23.91
N THR A 38 -3.46 -8.09 -23.60
CA THR A 38 -3.40 -6.74 -23.02
C THR A 38 -4.14 -6.66 -21.68
N LEU A 39 -3.87 -5.60 -20.92
CA LEU A 39 -4.63 -5.34 -19.68
C LEU A 39 -6.11 -5.06 -19.95
N TRP A 40 -6.44 -4.40 -21.06
CA TRP A 40 -7.85 -4.13 -21.41
C TRP A 40 -8.58 -5.37 -21.91
N GLY A 41 -7.89 -6.28 -22.59
CA GLY A 41 -8.44 -7.59 -22.92
C GLY A 41 -8.76 -8.41 -21.66
N GLU A 42 -7.84 -8.44 -20.70
CA GLU A 42 -8.04 -9.11 -19.41
C GLU A 42 -9.18 -8.47 -18.60
N LEU A 43 -9.24 -7.14 -18.56
CA LEU A 43 -10.32 -6.39 -17.93
C LEU A 43 -11.69 -6.77 -18.52
N ALA A 44 -11.82 -6.73 -19.83
CA ALA A 44 -13.06 -7.05 -20.51
C ALA A 44 -13.48 -8.51 -20.28
N TRP A 45 -12.52 -9.44 -20.32
CA TRP A 45 -12.82 -10.85 -20.08
C TRP A 45 -13.29 -11.10 -18.63
N GLN A 46 -12.66 -10.46 -17.63
CA GLN A 46 -13.10 -10.57 -16.24
C GLN A 46 -14.48 -9.94 -16.00
N LEU A 47 -14.86 -8.89 -16.74
CA LEU A 47 -16.17 -8.27 -16.64
C LEU A 47 -17.30 -9.16 -17.15
N GLY A 48 -17.14 -9.77 -18.32
CA GLY A 48 -18.26 -10.45 -18.97
C GLY A 48 -17.87 -11.64 -19.87
N GLY A 49 -16.67 -12.23 -19.65
CA GLY A 49 -16.18 -13.37 -20.40
C GLY A 49 -15.93 -13.04 -21.87
N LYS A 50 -16.03 -14.06 -22.71
CA LYS A 50 -15.79 -13.92 -24.15
C LYS A 50 -16.64 -12.82 -24.81
N LYS A 51 -17.92 -12.69 -24.41
CA LYS A 51 -18.83 -11.70 -24.99
C LYS A 51 -18.35 -10.27 -24.76
N ALA A 52 -17.83 -9.96 -23.57
CA ALA A 52 -17.27 -8.65 -23.27
C ALA A 52 -15.89 -8.44 -23.94
N PHE A 53 -15.06 -9.49 -23.96
CA PHE A 53 -13.78 -9.46 -24.65
C PHE A 53 -13.93 -9.20 -26.15
N ASP A 54 -14.93 -9.79 -26.81
CA ASP A 54 -15.17 -9.61 -28.27
C ASP A 54 -15.39 -8.12 -28.64
N ARG A 55 -15.78 -7.25 -27.68
CA ARG A 55 -15.92 -5.80 -27.88
C ARG A 55 -14.60 -5.06 -28.00
N VAL A 56 -13.51 -5.61 -27.44
CA VAL A 56 -12.16 -5.03 -27.45
C VAL A 56 -11.15 -5.94 -28.15
N LYS A 57 -11.60 -7.02 -28.77
CA LYS A 57 -10.76 -8.03 -29.39
C LYS A 57 -9.81 -7.45 -30.43
N ALA A 58 -10.30 -6.59 -31.29
CA ALA A 58 -9.48 -5.97 -32.34
C ALA A 58 -8.37 -5.09 -31.76
N ASP A 59 -8.66 -4.38 -30.64
CA ASP A 59 -7.69 -3.56 -29.94
C ASP A 59 -6.72 -4.41 -29.14
N ASP A 60 -7.15 -5.53 -28.59
CA ASP A 60 -6.27 -6.50 -27.92
C ASP A 60 -5.29 -7.14 -28.91
N GLU A 61 -5.76 -7.52 -30.10
CA GLU A 61 -4.93 -8.13 -31.13
C GLU A 61 -3.90 -7.18 -31.74
N LYS A 62 -4.24 -5.88 -31.83
CA LYS A 62 -3.37 -4.82 -32.37
C LYS A 62 -2.60 -4.06 -31.29
N ALA A 63 -2.84 -4.39 -30.03
CA ALA A 63 -2.31 -3.69 -28.87
C ALA A 63 -2.57 -2.17 -28.90
N THR A 64 -3.76 -1.76 -29.32
CA THR A 64 -4.23 -0.37 -29.34
C THR A 64 -5.22 -0.12 -28.20
N SER A 65 -5.28 1.12 -27.70
CA SER A 65 -6.24 1.47 -26.65
C SER A 65 -7.69 1.36 -27.16
N PRO A 66 -8.60 0.71 -26.40
CA PRO A 66 -9.96 0.40 -26.88
C PRO A 66 -10.93 1.60 -26.90
N GLY A 67 -10.48 2.80 -26.54
CA GLY A 67 -11.31 4.00 -26.64
C GLY A 67 -12.65 3.88 -25.91
N ASP A 68 -13.72 4.37 -26.53
CA ASP A 68 -15.08 4.39 -25.98
C ASP A 68 -15.67 3.00 -25.68
N ALA A 69 -15.09 1.92 -26.21
CA ALA A 69 -15.56 0.57 -25.91
C ALA A 69 -15.50 0.23 -24.42
N LEU A 70 -14.53 0.81 -23.66
CA LEU A 70 -14.48 0.65 -22.20
C LEU A 70 -15.69 1.27 -21.51
N ARG A 71 -16.09 2.47 -21.90
CA ARG A 71 -17.25 3.14 -21.34
C ARG A 71 -18.53 2.35 -21.56
N GLU A 72 -18.71 1.81 -22.75
CA GLU A 72 -19.87 0.97 -23.09
C GLU A 72 -19.85 -0.36 -22.32
N LEU A 73 -18.68 -0.97 -22.13
CA LEU A 73 -18.53 -2.14 -21.27
C LEU A 73 -18.92 -1.85 -19.82
N PHE A 74 -18.51 -0.72 -19.26
CA PHE A 74 -18.85 -0.36 -17.88
C PHE A 74 -20.34 -0.09 -17.69
N LYS A 75 -21.01 0.47 -18.69
CA LYS A 75 -22.47 0.62 -18.70
C LYS A 75 -23.19 -0.73 -18.79
N GLU A 76 -22.75 -1.60 -19.69
CA GLU A 76 -23.40 -2.90 -19.94
C GLU A 76 -23.22 -3.87 -18.77
N TYR A 77 -22.00 -3.88 -18.16
CA TYR A 77 -21.64 -4.82 -17.10
C TYR A 77 -21.62 -4.24 -15.70
N GLY A 78 -22.07 -3.00 -15.52
CA GLY A 78 -22.21 -2.38 -14.20
C GLY A 78 -23.37 -2.97 -13.37
N PRO A 79 -23.36 -2.82 -12.03
CA PRO A 79 -22.31 -2.23 -11.23
C PRO A 79 -21.02 -3.02 -11.25
N CYS A 80 -19.86 -2.35 -11.32
CA CYS A 80 -18.55 -3.00 -11.34
C CYS A 80 -17.52 -2.31 -10.44
N LEU A 81 -16.66 -3.12 -9.87
CA LEU A 81 -15.46 -2.72 -9.14
C LEU A 81 -14.23 -3.19 -9.92
N ILE A 82 -13.38 -2.26 -10.30
CA ILE A 82 -12.12 -2.52 -10.99
C ILE A 82 -10.98 -2.17 -10.04
N LEU A 83 -10.15 -3.15 -9.72
CA LEU A 83 -8.96 -2.97 -8.90
C LEU A 83 -7.72 -3.22 -9.75
N ILE A 84 -6.80 -2.25 -9.76
CA ILE A 84 -5.49 -2.38 -10.40
C ILE A 84 -4.41 -2.19 -9.35
N ASP A 85 -3.61 -3.21 -9.15
CA ASP A 85 -2.49 -3.22 -8.22
C ASP A 85 -1.18 -3.47 -8.99
N GLU A 86 -0.05 -2.96 -8.48
CA GLU A 86 1.27 -3.13 -9.09
C GLU A 86 1.35 -2.67 -10.58
N TRP A 87 0.60 -1.63 -10.94
CA TRP A 87 0.58 -1.17 -12.34
C TRP A 87 1.92 -0.64 -12.80
N VAL A 88 2.68 0.04 -11.93
CA VAL A 88 4.04 0.50 -12.22
C VAL A 88 4.96 -0.68 -12.55
N ALA A 89 4.84 -1.79 -11.80
CA ALA A 89 5.62 -3.01 -12.06
C ALA A 89 5.31 -3.66 -13.41
N TYR A 90 4.08 -3.51 -13.91
CA TYR A 90 3.72 -3.91 -15.27
C TYR A 90 4.26 -2.94 -16.31
N ALA A 91 3.99 -1.64 -16.14
CA ALA A 91 4.32 -0.63 -17.14
C ALA A 91 5.83 -0.53 -17.42
N ARG A 92 6.68 -0.67 -16.38
CA ARG A 92 8.15 -0.63 -16.56
C ARG A 92 8.73 -1.76 -17.40
N GLN A 93 7.97 -2.85 -17.63
CA GLN A 93 8.39 -3.98 -18.47
C GLN A 93 8.10 -3.73 -19.96
N LEU A 94 7.30 -2.72 -20.28
CA LEU A 94 6.95 -2.37 -21.64
C LEU A 94 8.09 -1.63 -22.33
N HIS A 95 8.28 -1.88 -23.61
CA HIS A 95 9.25 -1.21 -24.46
C HIS A 95 8.64 0.07 -25.09
N ASP A 96 9.49 0.96 -25.58
CA ASP A 96 9.04 2.13 -26.33
C ASP A 96 8.48 1.74 -27.70
N GLN A 97 9.00 0.65 -28.26
CA GLN A 97 8.51 0.05 -29.49
C GLN A 97 7.36 -0.92 -29.21
N SER A 98 6.44 -1.05 -30.17
CA SER A 98 5.33 -2.01 -30.10
C SER A 98 5.76 -3.40 -30.58
N ASP A 99 6.76 -3.98 -29.90
CA ASP A 99 7.31 -5.32 -30.19
C ASP A 99 6.78 -6.40 -29.23
N LEU A 100 6.04 -6.01 -28.20
CA LEU A 100 5.40 -6.92 -27.26
C LEU A 100 3.91 -7.11 -27.60
N PRO A 101 3.34 -8.29 -27.34
CA PRO A 101 1.90 -8.54 -27.50
C PRO A 101 1.00 -7.57 -26.76
N ALA A 102 1.45 -7.05 -25.63
CA ALA A 102 0.72 -6.07 -24.81
C ALA A 102 0.85 -4.62 -25.32
N GLY A 103 1.61 -4.37 -26.37
CA GLY A 103 1.87 -3.05 -26.93
C GLY A 103 3.07 -2.34 -26.32
N SER A 104 3.11 -1.03 -26.53
CA SER A 104 4.22 -0.18 -26.08
C SER A 104 3.94 0.50 -24.75
N PHE A 105 4.99 1.10 -24.21
CA PHE A 105 4.92 1.97 -23.03
C PHE A 105 3.91 3.12 -23.24
N GLU A 106 3.90 3.77 -24.41
CA GLU A 106 2.95 4.85 -24.72
C GLU A 106 1.49 4.37 -24.78
N THR A 107 1.24 3.21 -25.37
CA THR A 107 -0.11 2.64 -25.47
C THR A 107 -0.72 2.43 -24.07
N GLN A 108 0.12 2.07 -23.10
CA GLN A 108 -0.32 1.85 -21.72
C GLN A 108 -0.86 3.12 -21.04
N PHE A 109 -0.27 4.28 -21.31
CA PHE A 109 -0.75 5.55 -20.74
C PHE A 109 -1.99 6.07 -21.48
N THR A 110 -2.09 5.83 -22.78
CA THR A 110 -3.33 6.08 -23.52
C THR A 110 -4.48 5.24 -22.96
N PHE A 111 -4.23 3.95 -22.66
CA PHE A 111 -5.21 3.09 -22.00
C PHE A 111 -5.55 3.63 -20.59
N ALA A 112 -4.57 4.04 -19.80
CA ALA A 112 -4.80 4.59 -18.45
C ALA A 112 -5.71 5.83 -18.49
N GLN A 113 -5.52 6.71 -19.47
CA GLN A 113 -6.36 7.88 -19.65
C GLN A 113 -7.80 7.48 -20.00
N VAL A 114 -7.98 6.64 -21.01
CA VAL A 114 -9.29 6.18 -21.45
C VAL A 114 -10.03 5.44 -20.34
N LEU A 115 -9.32 4.61 -19.57
CA LEU A 115 -9.87 3.86 -18.45
C LEU A 115 -10.41 4.80 -17.35
N THR A 116 -9.61 5.77 -16.92
CA THR A 116 -9.98 6.69 -15.85
C THR A 116 -11.12 7.62 -16.25
N GLU A 117 -11.10 8.15 -17.48
CA GLU A 117 -12.17 8.96 -18.04
C GLU A 117 -13.48 8.16 -18.18
N SER A 118 -13.41 6.92 -18.69
CA SER A 118 -14.56 6.04 -18.84
C SER A 118 -15.18 5.67 -17.49
N ALA A 119 -14.36 5.35 -16.48
CA ALA A 119 -14.83 5.04 -15.14
C ALA A 119 -15.52 6.24 -14.48
N LYS A 120 -15.01 7.47 -14.68
CA LYS A 120 -15.61 8.69 -14.15
C LYS A 120 -16.97 9.01 -14.76
N LEU A 121 -17.16 8.68 -16.03
CA LEU A 121 -18.40 8.97 -16.77
C LEU A 121 -19.53 7.97 -16.51
N VAL A 122 -19.26 6.87 -15.81
CA VAL A 122 -20.25 5.80 -15.54
C VAL A 122 -20.53 5.71 -14.04
N ASN A 123 -21.75 6.05 -13.63
CA ASN A 123 -22.15 6.14 -12.21
C ASN A 123 -22.02 4.82 -11.44
N ASN A 124 -22.08 3.68 -12.12
CA ASN A 124 -22.04 2.35 -11.50
C ASN A 124 -20.66 1.66 -11.69
N CYS A 125 -19.59 2.43 -11.86
CA CYS A 125 -18.23 1.93 -11.98
C CYS A 125 -17.36 2.55 -10.88
N LEU A 126 -16.72 1.70 -10.08
CA LEU A 126 -15.69 2.12 -9.13
C LEU A 126 -14.34 1.58 -9.60
N LEU A 127 -13.42 2.49 -9.91
CA LEU A 127 -12.04 2.17 -10.24
C LEU A 127 -11.14 2.52 -9.06
N VAL A 128 -10.38 1.54 -8.59
CA VAL A 128 -9.39 1.69 -7.52
C VAL A 128 -8.01 1.31 -8.08
N ILE A 129 -7.07 2.23 -8.00
CA ILE A 129 -5.69 2.02 -8.47
C ILE A 129 -4.75 2.20 -7.30
N SER A 130 -3.93 1.18 -7.02
CA SER A 130 -2.85 1.26 -6.05
C SER A 130 -1.59 1.79 -6.72
N LEU A 131 -1.08 2.90 -6.23
CA LEU A 131 0.19 3.48 -6.68
C LEU A 131 1.13 3.66 -5.48
N PRO A 132 2.44 3.42 -5.64
CA PRO A 132 3.41 3.75 -4.62
C PRO A 132 3.32 5.22 -4.21
N ALA A 133 3.30 5.50 -2.91
CA ALA A 133 3.38 6.88 -2.43
C ALA A 133 4.84 7.35 -2.56
N SER A 134 5.10 8.45 -3.29
CA SER A 134 6.35 9.18 -3.14
C SER A 134 6.15 10.22 -2.04
N ASP A 135 6.97 10.17 -1.00
CA ASP A 135 7.11 11.31 -0.12
C ASP A 135 8.01 12.34 -0.82
N THR A 136 7.37 13.30 -1.51
CA THR A 136 8.04 14.44 -2.15
C THR A 136 8.75 15.36 -1.16
N SER A 137 8.60 15.11 0.15
CA SER A 137 9.21 15.88 1.24
C SER A 137 10.58 15.37 1.70
N SER A 138 11.03 14.20 1.24
CA SER A 138 12.33 13.66 1.62
C SER A 138 13.37 13.91 0.52
N PRO A 139 14.50 14.58 0.83
CA PRO A 139 15.59 14.82 -0.14
C PRO A 139 16.37 13.54 -0.53
N HIS A 140 15.99 12.37 -0.03
CA HIS A 140 16.67 11.11 -0.30
C HIS A 140 15.93 10.29 -1.38
N VAL A 141 16.17 10.69 -2.63
CA VAL A 141 15.58 10.13 -3.87
C VAL A 141 15.91 8.64 -4.10
N GLN A 142 16.90 8.06 -3.41
CA GLN A 142 17.40 6.71 -3.70
C GLN A 142 16.55 5.55 -3.14
N ALA A 143 15.78 5.77 -2.07
CA ALA A 143 14.95 4.71 -1.48
C ALA A 143 13.72 4.38 -2.33
N ASP A 144 13.13 5.40 -2.98
CA ASP A 144 11.98 5.23 -3.87
C ASP A 144 12.36 4.47 -5.16
N ASP A 145 13.62 4.52 -5.58
CA ASP A 145 14.11 3.86 -6.80
C ASP A 145 14.02 2.34 -6.74
N VAL A 146 14.24 1.75 -5.59
CA VAL A 146 14.19 0.29 -5.42
C VAL A 146 12.75 -0.21 -5.39
N GLU A 147 11.83 0.55 -4.78
CA GLU A 147 10.44 0.17 -4.69
C GLU A 147 9.73 0.26 -6.06
N VAL A 148 10.03 1.29 -6.85
CA VAL A 148 9.44 1.46 -8.19
C VAL A 148 10.25 0.77 -9.31
N GLY A 149 11.47 0.31 -9.04
CA GLY A 149 12.29 -0.43 -10.02
C GLY A 149 13.10 0.44 -10.97
N GLY A 150 13.79 1.45 -10.41
CA GLY A 150 14.74 2.29 -11.14
C GLY A 150 14.10 3.39 -12.00
N GLN A 151 14.88 3.98 -12.91
CA GLN A 151 14.48 5.13 -13.71
C GLN A 151 13.19 4.88 -14.53
N ARG A 152 13.08 3.71 -15.16
CA ARG A 152 11.88 3.34 -15.94
C ARG A 152 10.63 3.24 -15.08
N GLY A 153 10.77 2.71 -13.86
CA GLY A 153 9.67 2.64 -12.91
C GLY A 153 9.25 4.03 -12.42
N ARG A 154 10.17 4.96 -12.20
CA ARG A 154 9.86 6.37 -11.87
C ARG A 154 9.10 7.04 -12.99
N GLU A 155 9.59 6.94 -14.22
CA GLU A 155 8.90 7.49 -15.38
C GLU A 155 7.47 6.94 -15.49
N ALA A 156 7.29 5.62 -15.32
CA ALA A 156 5.97 5.00 -15.32
C ALA A 156 5.07 5.54 -14.22
N LEU A 157 5.58 5.69 -12.99
CA LEU A 157 4.85 6.22 -11.85
C LEU A 157 4.42 7.67 -12.07
N ASP A 158 5.33 8.53 -12.52
CA ASP A 158 5.05 9.95 -12.76
C ASP A 158 4.00 10.12 -13.87
N ARG A 159 4.09 9.34 -14.93
CA ARG A 159 3.12 9.37 -16.03
C ARG A 159 1.74 8.87 -15.59
N LEU A 160 1.68 7.75 -14.84
CA LEU A 160 0.41 7.26 -14.28
C LEU A 160 -0.23 8.30 -13.35
N ARG A 161 0.56 8.94 -12.48
CA ARG A 161 0.08 10.01 -11.60
C ARG A 161 -0.47 11.20 -12.39
N ASN A 162 0.23 11.62 -13.42
CA ASN A 162 -0.20 12.74 -14.26
C ASN A 162 -1.52 12.44 -14.98
N VAL A 163 -1.72 11.21 -15.42
CA VAL A 163 -2.96 10.79 -16.09
C VAL A 163 -4.10 10.64 -15.08
N ILE A 164 -3.87 9.95 -13.98
CA ILE A 164 -4.87 9.63 -12.95
C ILE A 164 -5.24 10.89 -12.17
N GLY A 165 -4.27 11.72 -11.81
CA GLY A 165 -4.45 12.91 -10.97
C GLY A 165 -5.43 13.95 -11.51
N ARG A 166 -5.79 13.88 -12.79
CA ARG A 166 -6.81 14.74 -13.40
C ARG A 166 -8.24 14.38 -12.98
N VAL A 167 -8.46 13.14 -12.53
CA VAL A 167 -9.80 12.58 -12.30
C VAL A 167 -9.95 11.91 -10.94
N GLU A 168 -8.87 11.80 -10.17
CA GLU A 168 -8.82 11.03 -8.92
C GLU A 168 -9.52 11.73 -7.75
N SER A 169 -9.93 10.89 -6.79
CA SER A 169 -10.06 11.23 -5.39
C SER A 169 -8.97 10.46 -4.64
N SER A 170 -7.91 11.17 -4.27
CA SER A 170 -6.76 10.54 -3.60
C SER A 170 -7.17 10.08 -2.20
N TRP A 171 -6.88 8.83 -1.89
CA TRP A 171 -7.13 8.25 -0.59
C TRP A 171 -5.88 7.52 -0.09
N ARG A 172 -5.46 7.87 1.12
CA ARG A 172 -4.41 7.15 1.83
C ARG A 172 -5.05 6.24 2.87
N PRO A 173 -4.84 4.92 2.81
CA PRO A 173 -5.47 3.98 3.72
C PRO A 173 -5.03 4.12 5.18
N ALA A 174 -3.86 4.74 5.42
CA ALA A 174 -3.36 5.03 6.76
C ALA A 174 -2.48 6.27 6.75
N SER A 175 -2.62 7.11 7.78
CA SER A 175 -1.65 8.14 8.13
C SER A 175 -0.42 7.51 8.80
N ALA A 176 0.66 8.29 9.01
CA ALA A 176 1.83 7.83 9.76
C ALA A 176 1.45 7.42 11.20
N GLU A 177 0.54 8.16 11.84
CA GLU A 177 0.06 7.86 13.20
C GLU A 177 -0.78 6.57 13.25
N GLU A 178 -1.61 6.32 12.25
CA GLU A 178 -2.37 5.06 12.12
C GLU A 178 -1.45 3.86 11.84
N GLY A 179 -0.26 4.10 11.30
CA GLY A 179 0.77 3.09 11.13
C GLY A 179 1.15 2.42 12.46
N PHE A 180 1.16 3.16 13.56
CA PHE A 180 1.43 2.64 14.92
C PHE A 180 0.33 1.65 15.35
N GLU A 181 -0.92 2.01 15.10
CA GLU A 181 -2.05 1.14 15.43
C GLU A 181 -2.06 -0.14 14.59
N ILE A 182 -1.70 -0.05 13.32
CA ILE A 182 -1.57 -1.23 12.45
C ILE A 182 -0.51 -2.18 13.02
N VAL A 183 0.67 -1.68 13.38
CA VAL A 183 1.75 -2.49 13.96
C VAL A 183 1.29 -3.11 15.28
N ARG A 184 0.67 -2.32 16.16
CA ARG A 184 0.14 -2.78 17.44
C ARG A 184 -0.89 -3.90 17.26
N ARG A 185 -1.88 -3.72 16.38
CA ARG A 185 -2.93 -4.72 16.12
C ARG A 185 -2.42 -6.02 15.48
N ARG A 186 -1.27 -5.95 14.82
CA ARG A 186 -0.65 -7.13 14.19
C ARG A 186 0.23 -7.91 15.16
N LEU A 187 0.81 -7.25 16.16
CA LEU A 187 1.77 -7.85 17.09
C LEU A 187 1.17 -8.15 18.47
N PHE A 188 0.07 -7.51 18.84
CA PHE A 188 -0.56 -7.68 20.15
C PHE A 188 -2.05 -7.94 20.00
N GLU A 189 -2.57 -8.71 20.94
CA GLU A 189 -4.03 -8.88 21.08
C GLU A 189 -4.69 -7.55 21.51
N PRO A 190 -5.94 -7.31 21.08
CA PRO A 190 -6.68 -6.13 21.53
C PRO A 190 -6.82 -6.10 23.05
N LEU A 191 -6.62 -4.90 23.63
CA LEU A 191 -6.97 -4.68 25.04
C LEU A 191 -8.50 -4.68 25.12
N THR A 192 -9.07 -5.67 25.80
CA THR A 192 -10.53 -5.78 26.01
C THR A 192 -10.92 -5.63 27.49
N ASP A 193 -9.96 -5.87 28.38
CA ASP A 193 -10.15 -5.78 29.82
C ASP A 193 -10.02 -4.33 30.32
N PRO A 194 -11.05 -3.78 31.01
CA PRO A 194 -10.99 -2.44 31.60
C PRO A 194 -9.81 -2.24 32.55
N ALA A 195 -9.38 -3.27 33.29
CA ALA A 195 -8.23 -3.20 34.18
C ALA A 195 -6.94 -2.92 33.41
N ARG A 196 -6.74 -3.59 32.27
CA ARG A 196 -5.56 -3.38 31.39
C ARG A 196 -5.54 -2.01 30.73
N PHE A 197 -6.70 -1.44 30.41
CA PHE A 197 -6.78 -0.03 29.98
C PHE A 197 -6.31 0.93 31.08
N LYS A 198 -6.68 0.67 32.31
CA LYS A 198 -6.25 1.48 33.46
C LYS A 198 -4.73 1.37 33.67
N ASP A 199 -4.18 0.15 33.59
CA ASP A 199 -2.73 -0.07 33.67
C ASP A 199 -1.96 0.68 32.58
N ARG A 200 -2.42 0.60 31.33
CA ARG A 200 -1.87 1.40 30.21
C ARG A 200 -1.88 2.90 30.54
N ASP A 201 -2.99 3.41 31.04
CA ASP A 201 -3.17 4.83 31.30
C ASP A 201 -2.28 5.30 32.45
N VAL A 202 -2.07 4.47 33.49
CA VAL A 202 -1.14 4.72 34.57
C VAL A 202 0.30 4.79 34.06
N VAL A 203 0.71 3.82 33.23
CA VAL A 203 2.04 3.79 32.61
C VAL A 203 2.27 5.04 31.75
N ALA A 204 1.33 5.36 30.85
CA ALA A 204 1.46 6.51 29.96
C ALA A 204 1.58 7.82 30.71
N ARG A 205 0.79 7.99 31.79
CA ARG A 205 0.86 9.16 32.65
C ARG A 205 2.19 9.25 33.38
N ALA A 206 2.69 8.14 33.95
CA ALA A 206 3.96 8.13 34.67
C ALA A 206 5.14 8.56 33.79
N PHE A 207 5.18 8.09 32.53
CA PHE A 207 6.20 8.53 31.57
C PHE A 207 6.01 10.01 31.18
N SER A 208 4.79 10.45 30.93
CA SER A 208 4.51 11.85 30.59
C SER A 208 4.91 12.80 31.74
N ASP A 209 4.62 12.44 32.97
CA ASP A 209 4.99 13.22 34.15
C ASP A 209 6.52 13.25 34.36
N LEU A 210 7.21 12.13 34.11
CA LEU A 210 8.68 12.07 34.11
C LEU A 210 9.27 13.05 33.12
N TYR A 211 8.78 13.06 31.85
CA TYR A 211 9.26 13.95 30.82
C TYR A 211 9.03 15.43 31.11
N ARG A 212 7.95 15.76 31.77
CA ARG A 212 7.65 17.14 32.21
C ARG A 212 8.49 17.58 33.37
N THR A 213 8.84 16.66 34.30
CA THR A 213 9.63 17.00 35.49
C THR A 213 11.12 17.09 35.20
N GLN A 214 11.61 16.28 34.24
CA GLN A 214 13.03 16.22 33.88
C GLN A 214 13.27 16.83 32.47
N GLN A 215 12.86 18.07 32.30
CA GLN A 215 12.85 18.77 31.03
C GLN A 215 14.22 18.89 30.33
N ALA A 216 15.30 18.89 31.11
CA ALA A 216 16.66 18.98 30.54
C ALA A 216 17.13 17.68 29.90
N GLU A 217 16.54 16.54 30.29
CA GLU A 217 16.95 15.20 29.85
C GLU A 217 16.19 14.68 28.62
N PHE A 218 15.04 15.29 28.29
CA PHE A 218 14.16 14.81 27.25
C PHE A 218 13.85 15.87 26.19
N PRO A 219 13.60 15.46 24.92
CA PRO A 219 13.24 16.36 23.85
C PRO A 219 12.01 17.22 24.15
N PRO A 220 11.92 18.45 23.59
CA PRO A 220 10.82 19.37 23.86
C PRO A 220 9.43 18.79 23.57
N GLU A 221 9.30 18.00 22.50
CA GLU A 221 8.05 17.35 22.08
C GLU A 221 7.48 16.38 23.12
N CYS A 222 8.34 15.77 23.95
CA CYS A 222 7.89 14.85 25.02
C CYS A 222 7.13 15.57 26.17
N ARG A 223 7.19 16.90 26.20
CA ARG A 223 6.56 17.73 27.26
C ARG A 223 5.13 18.09 26.96
N ASP A 224 4.71 17.92 25.70
CA ASP A 224 3.36 18.27 25.26
C ASP A 224 2.30 17.40 25.92
N VAL A 225 1.13 18.00 26.18
CA VAL A 225 -0.03 17.28 26.76
C VAL A 225 -0.47 16.13 25.85
N ASP A 226 -0.29 16.29 24.55
CA ASP A 226 -0.67 15.27 23.58
C ASP A 226 0.30 14.09 23.53
N TYR A 227 1.50 14.21 24.12
CA TYR A 227 2.46 13.11 24.15
C TYR A 227 1.97 11.91 24.97
N GLU A 228 1.23 12.17 26.07
CA GLU A 228 0.56 11.09 26.83
C GLU A 228 -0.42 10.31 25.93
N LYS A 229 -1.18 11.02 25.08
CA LYS A 229 -2.09 10.39 24.12
C LYS A 229 -1.34 9.53 23.09
N ARG A 230 -0.18 10.02 22.62
CA ARG A 230 0.67 9.25 21.72
C ARG A 230 1.20 7.97 22.35
N ILE A 231 1.65 8.02 23.62
CA ILE A 231 2.07 6.84 24.37
C ILE A 231 0.91 5.83 24.48
N LYS A 232 -0.30 6.28 24.81
CA LYS A 232 -1.50 5.43 24.90
C LYS A 232 -1.85 4.78 23.55
N ALA A 233 -1.74 5.52 22.46
CA ALA A 233 -2.02 5.02 21.10
C ALA A 233 -0.99 3.98 20.64
N ALA A 234 0.28 4.18 20.97
CA ALA A 234 1.37 3.29 20.58
C ALA A 234 1.57 2.09 21.54
N TYR A 235 0.98 2.14 22.76
CA TYR A 235 1.19 1.13 23.80
C TYR A 235 0.98 -0.31 23.32
N PRO A 236 1.86 -1.28 23.65
CA PRO A 236 2.96 -1.19 24.63
C PRO A 236 4.31 -0.78 24.04
N ILE A 237 4.38 -0.21 22.84
CA ILE A 237 5.61 0.27 22.21
C ILE A 237 5.72 1.78 22.43
N HIS A 238 6.91 2.26 22.81
CA HIS A 238 7.13 3.71 22.97
C HIS A 238 7.08 4.42 21.60
N PRO A 239 6.41 5.58 21.45
CA PRO A 239 6.29 6.30 20.18
C PRO A 239 7.62 6.59 19.48
N GLU A 240 8.67 6.91 20.24
CA GLU A 240 10.00 7.20 19.72
C GLU A 240 10.59 6.07 18.89
N ILE A 241 10.27 4.81 19.17
CA ILE A 241 10.71 3.68 18.32
C ILE A 241 10.13 3.84 16.91
N PHE A 242 8.87 4.18 16.81
CA PHE A 242 8.23 4.40 15.51
C PHE A 242 8.77 5.65 14.82
N ASP A 243 8.93 6.74 15.57
CA ASP A 243 9.45 8.00 15.02
C ASP A 243 10.83 7.78 14.39
N ARG A 244 11.74 7.07 15.08
CA ARG A 244 13.07 6.73 14.53
C ARG A 244 12.99 5.78 13.35
N LEU A 245 12.17 4.72 13.44
CA LEU A 245 12.02 3.77 12.35
C LEU A 245 11.42 4.41 11.10
N TYR A 246 10.47 5.34 11.24
CA TYR A 246 9.86 6.01 10.10
C TYR A 246 10.66 7.21 9.59
N THR A 247 11.37 7.94 10.45
CA THR A 247 12.13 9.13 10.04
C THR A 247 13.54 8.74 9.56
N ASP A 248 14.27 7.97 10.36
CA ASP A 248 15.67 7.72 10.11
C ASP A 248 15.88 6.48 9.21
N TRP A 249 15.10 5.44 9.43
CA TRP A 249 15.26 4.16 8.73
C TRP A 249 14.47 4.05 7.43
N SER A 250 13.45 4.87 7.23
CA SER A 250 12.76 4.97 5.94
C SER A 250 13.69 5.42 4.80
N THR A 251 14.86 6.00 5.14
CA THR A 251 15.90 6.39 4.20
C THR A 251 16.78 5.21 3.74
N LEU A 252 16.72 4.09 4.46
CA LEU A 252 17.49 2.89 4.11
C LEU A 252 16.84 2.16 2.93
N VAL A 253 17.60 1.95 1.87
CA VAL A 253 17.16 1.38 0.58
C VAL A 253 16.42 0.03 0.71
N LYS A 254 16.75 -0.77 1.73
CA LYS A 254 16.16 -2.10 1.95
C LYS A 254 15.05 -2.12 3.00
N PHE A 255 14.81 -1.03 3.70
CA PHE A 255 13.82 -0.98 4.76
C PHE A 255 12.41 -0.80 4.17
N GLN A 256 11.66 -1.89 4.12
CA GLN A 256 10.29 -1.90 3.58
C GLN A 256 9.28 -1.31 4.58
N ARG A 257 9.45 -0.04 4.97
CA ARG A 257 8.52 0.73 5.84
C ARG A 257 7.73 -0.17 6.83
N THR A 258 6.40 -0.25 6.71
CA THR A 258 5.55 -1.00 7.64
C THR A 258 5.91 -2.49 7.77
N ARG A 259 6.31 -3.15 6.67
CA ARG A 259 6.73 -4.57 6.70
C ARG A 259 8.07 -4.75 7.43
N GLY A 260 9.00 -3.82 7.24
CA GLY A 260 10.29 -3.79 7.95
C GLY A 260 10.08 -3.58 9.44
N VAL A 261 9.25 -2.59 9.82
CA VAL A 261 8.88 -2.34 11.23
C VAL A 261 8.24 -3.55 11.87
N LEU A 262 7.30 -4.20 11.19
CA LEU A 262 6.63 -5.41 11.72
C LEU A 262 7.61 -6.55 11.97
N ARG A 263 8.53 -6.83 11.04
CA ARG A 263 9.54 -7.89 11.20
C ARG A 263 10.50 -7.60 12.34
N LEU A 264 11.04 -6.37 12.37
CA LEU A 264 11.93 -5.94 13.44
C LEU A 264 11.25 -6.03 14.79
N MET A 265 10.06 -5.45 14.93
CA MET A 265 9.35 -5.47 16.21
C MET A 265 8.92 -6.87 16.63
N ALA A 266 8.60 -7.76 15.70
CA ALA A 266 8.36 -9.17 16.01
C ALA A 266 9.61 -9.85 16.59
N ALA A 267 10.80 -9.60 16.02
CA ALA A 267 12.06 -10.10 16.53
C ALA A 267 12.40 -9.53 17.93
N VAL A 268 12.18 -8.22 18.12
CA VAL A 268 12.39 -7.54 19.41
C VAL A 268 11.47 -8.11 20.49
N ILE A 269 10.19 -8.22 20.21
CA ILE A 269 9.20 -8.76 21.16
C ILE A 269 9.53 -10.21 21.52
N HIS A 270 9.93 -11.02 20.56
CA HIS A 270 10.34 -12.39 20.82
C HIS A 270 11.58 -12.47 21.72
N SER A 271 12.60 -11.61 21.46
CA SER A 271 13.79 -11.52 22.30
C SER A 271 13.47 -11.09 23.74
N LEU A 272 12.61 -10.09 23.90
CA LEU A 272 12.16 -9.62 25.22
C LEU A 272 11.38 -10.72 25.97
N TRP A 273 10.53 -11.46 25.25
CA TRP A 273 9.80 -12.58 25.84
C TRP A 273 10.73 -13.69 26.34
N GLU A 274 11.70 -14.10 25.53
CA GLU A 274 12.68 -15.13 25.93
C GLU A 274 13.55 -14.70 27.11
N LYS A 275 13.91 -13.41 27.18
CA LYS A 275 14.70 -12.84 28.29
C LYS A 275 13.86 -12.60 29.55
N GLY A 276 12.54 -12.81 29.50
CA GLY A 276 11.65 -12.58 30.62
C GLY A 276 11.54 -11.08 31.00
N ASP A 277 11.65 -10.18 30.02
CA ASP A 277 11.53 -8.73 30.24
C ASP A 277 10.16 -8.38 30.85
N ARG A 278 10.16 -7.52 31.87
CA ARG A 278 8.99 -7.11 32.61
C ARG A 278 8.72 -5.60 32.54
N ASN A 279 9.39 -4.89 31.66
CA ASN A 279 9.16 -3.47 31.49
C ASN A 279 7.73 -3.21 31.03
N PRO A 280 7.05 -2.21 31.63
CA PRO A 280 5.65 -1.91 31.29
C PRO A 280 5.50 -1.26 29.91
N LEU A 281 6.60 -0.80 29.29
CA LEU A 281 6.65 -0.15 28.00
C LEU A 281 7.95 -0.57 27.27
N ILE A 282 7.86 -0.92 26.02
CA ILE A 282 9.03 -1.25 25.18
C ILE A 282 9.68 0.05 24.74
N LEU A 283 10.84 0.37 25.32
CA LEU A 283 11.63 1.56 25.06
C LEU A 283 12.69 1.29 23.97
N PRO A 284 13.25 2.31 23.31
CA PRO A 284 14.40 2.15 22.41
C PRO A 284 15.55 1.37 23.04
N ALA A 285 15.82 1.57 24.33
CA ALA A 285 16.86 0.86 25.07
C ALA A 285 16.57 -0.65 25.26
N ASN A 286 15.33 -1.10 25.07
CA ASN A 286 14.98 -2.51 25.15
C ASN A 286 15.23 -3.29 23.85
N ILE A 287 15.61 -2.60 22.76
CA ILE A 287 15.95 -3.25 21.51
C ILE A 287 17.29 -3.99 21.67
N SER A 288 17.20 -5.32 21.75
CA SER A 288 18.36 -6.19 21.98
C SER A 288 19.20 -6.32 20.72
N ILE A 289 20.13 -5.42 20.51
CA ILE A 289 21.06 -5.43 19.36
C ILE A 289 22.03 -6.63 19.38
N ASP A 290 22.18 -7.30 20.51
CA ASP A 290 22.94 -8.52 20.71
C ASP A 290 22.21 -9.79 20.28
N ASP A 291 20.89 -9.74 20.07
CA ASP A 291 20.10 -10.86 19.55
C ASP A 291 20.30 -10.95 18.02
N SER A 292 20.73 -12.11 17.54
CA SER A 292 21.06 -12.33 16.12
C SER A 292 19.86 -12.09 15.18
N ARG A 293 18.64 -12.34 15.64
CA ARG A 293 17.40 -12.12 14.85
C ARG A 293 17.13 -10.62 14.73
N VAL A 294 17.27 -9.88 15.83
CA VAL A 294 17.13 -8.42 15.85
C VAL A 294 18.22 -7.80 14.98
N GLN A 295 19.46 -8.21 15.16
CA GLN A 295 20.59 -7.72 14.36
C GLN A 295 20.40 -7.97 12.86
N PHE A 296 19.88 -9.15 12.48
CA PHE A 296 19.59 -9.47 11.09
C PHE A 296 18.56 -8.50 10.46
N GLU A 297 17.48 -8.17 11.19
CA GLU A 297 16.47 -7.23 10.69
C GLU A 297 16.97 -5.76 10.70
N LEU A 298 17.93 -5.43 11.59
CA LEU A 298 18.56 -4.12 11.64
C LEU A 298 19.59 -3.89 10.51
N THR A 299 20.21 -4.95 9.99
CA THR A 299 21.31 -4.85 9.00
C THR A 299 20.89 -5.24 7.58
N ARG A 300 19.67 -5.73 7.41
CA ARG A 300 19.10 -6.18 6.14
C ARG A 300 18.68 -5.00 5.25
#